data_0dae7db424841b7bda29580fca46e1cc
#
_entry.id   0dae7db424841b7bda29580fca46e1cc
#
_cell.length_a   1.000
_cell.length_b   1.000
_cell.length_c   1.000
_cell.angle_alpha   90.00
_cell.angle_beta   90.00
_cell.angle_gamma   90.00
#
_symmetry.space_group_name_H-M   'P 1'
#
loop_
_entity.id
_entity.type
_entity.pdbx_description
1 polymer ?
#
loop_
_entity_poly.entity_id
_entity_poly.type
_entity_poly.pdbx_seq_one_letter_code
_entity_poly.pdbx_strand_id
1 'polypeptide(L)'
;VMQHMNDACKQWKQMHNIDFSLYGTPLESTTYKFAKCLQKRFGIIPGVTDKGYITNSYHIHVTEHIDAFSKLAFESKFQALSPGGAISYVEVPNMQNNIPAVLEVMKFIYDNIMYAELNTKSDYCQVCGYDGEIEIVEHDGKLIWRCPNCGNTDQDKMNVARRTCG
;
A
#
# COMPACT_ATOMS: atom_id res chain seq x y z
N VAL A 1 -20.34 -0.93 4.82
CA VAL A 1 -19.86 0.07 5.79
C VAL A 1 -19.73 1.43 5.12
N MET A 2 -18.86 1.63 4.12
CA MET A 2 -18.58 2.94 3.50
C MET A 2 -19.83 3.61 2.92
N GLN A 3 -20.68 2.87 2.21
CA GLN A 3 -21.96 3.41 1.70
C GLN A 3 -22.83 3.92 2.83
N HIS A 4 -22.97 3.15 3.90
CA HIS A 4 -23.77 3.55 5.07
C HIS A 4 -23.21 4.82 5.74
N MET A 5 -21.89 4.96 5.84
CA MET A 5 -21.26 6.18 6.36
C MET A 5 -21.52 7.40 5.45
N ASN A 6 -21.46 7.22 4.13
CA ASN A 6 -21.81 8.30 3.19
C ASN A 6 -23.29 8.73 3.32
N ASP A 7 -24.18 7.77 3.51
CA ASP A 7 -25.60 8.08 3.69
C ASP A 7 -25.83 8.82 5.02
N ALA A 8 -25.12 8.46 6.09
CA ALA A 8 -25.11 9.21 7.33
C ALA A 8 -24.59 10.65 7.17
N CYS A 9 -23.49 10.83 6.41
CA CYS A 9 -22.97 12.16 6.10
C CYS A 9 -24.00 13.04 5.38
N LYS A 10 -24.75 12.47 4.42
CA LYS A 10 -25.83 13.18 3.73
C LYS A 10 -26.96 13.59 4.68
N GLN A 11 -27.35 12.70 5.59
CA GLN A 11 -28.36 13.03 6.61
C GLN A 11 -27.88 14.15 7.55
N TRP A 12 -26.64 14.09 8.01
CA TRP A 12 -26.05 15.13 8.85
C TRP A 12 -25.97 16.49 8.14
N LYS A 13 -25.65 16.50 6.85
CA LYS A 13 -25.72 17.72 6.04
C LYS A 13 -27.11 18.34 6.07
N GLN A 14 -28.16 17.53 5.91
CA GLN A 14 -29.57 18.03 5.96
C GLN A 14 -29.95 18.55 7.35
N MET A 15 -29.48 17.87 8.40
CA MET A 15 -29.83 18.25 9.79
C MET A 15 -29.07 19.46 10.29
N HIS A 16 -27.83 19.65 9.90
CA HIS A 16 -26.92 20.63 10.48
C HIS A 16 -26.49 21.73 9.50
N ASN A 17 -26.87 21.62 8.24
CA ASN A 17 -26.42 22.51 7.15
C ASN A 17 -24.88 22.67 7.07
N ILE A 18 -24.17 21.56 7.35
CA ILE A 18 -22.71 21.44 7.29
C ILE A 18 -22.39 20.27 6.39
N ASP A 19 -21.43 20.43 5.50
CA ASP A 19 -20.94 19.35 4.65
C ASP A 19 -20.01 18.41 5.42
N PHE A 20 -20.27 17.12 5.29
CA PHE A 20 -19.46 16.03 5.81
C PHE A 20 -19.01 15.15 4.66
N SER A 21 -17.77 14.69 4.70
CA SER A 21 -17.27 13.76 3.71
C SER A 21 -16.49 12.62 4.36
N LEU A 22 -16.57 11.45 3.74
CA LEU A 22 -15.80 10.29 4.15
C LEU A 22 -14.40 10.38 3.52
N TYR A 23 -13.38 10.17 4.33
CA TYR A 23 -11.98 10.12 3.91
C TYR A 23 -11.35 8.77 4.23
N GLY A 24 -10.73 8.14 3.22
CA GLY A 24 -9.94 6.91 3.38
C GLY A 24 -8.53 7.24 3.88
N THR A 25 -8.38 7.45 5.19
CA THR A 25 -7.12 7.84 5.81
C THR A 25 -6.10 6.70 5.80
N PRO A 26 -4.85 6.94 5.39
CA PRO A 26 -3.75 6.02 5.62
C PRO A 26 -3.40 5.95 7.12
N LEU A 27 -3.17 4.74 7.64
CA LEU A 27 -2.89 4.45 9.05
C LEU A 27 -1.43 4.01 9.28
N GLU A 28 -0.51 4.52 8.52
CA GLU A 28 0.86 4.06 8.32
C GLU A 28 1.54 3.50 9.59
N SER A 29 1.66 4.28 10.65
CA SER A 29 2.38 3.86 11.86
C SER A 29 1.53 3.10 12.88
N THR A 30 0.22 3.01 12.68
CA THR A 30 -0.73 2.45 13.67
C THR A 30 -1.27 1.08 13.30
N THR A 31 -1.06 0.62 12.08
CA THR A 31 -1.55 -0.67 11.56
C THR A 31 -1.13 -1.85 12.44
N TYR A 32 0.12 -1.87 12.89
CA TYR A 32 0.66 -2.88 13.80
C TYR A 32 0.04 -2.80 15.20
N LYS A 33 -0.15 -1.60 15.75
CA LYS A 33 -0.76 -1.41 17.08
C LYS A 33 -2.21 -1.88 17.08
N PHE A 34 -2.96 -1.55 16.03
CA PHE A 34 -4.33 -2.01 15.87
C PHE A 34 -4.40 -3.53 15.74
N ALA A 35 -3.53 -4.14 14.92
CA ALA A 35 -3.47 -5.59 14.81
C ALA A 35 -3.26 -6.27 16.17
N LYS A 36 -2.29 -5.79 16.97
CA LYS A 36 -2.07 -6.31 18.33
C LYS A 36 -3.27 -6.12 19.27
N CYS A 37 -3.91 -4.96 19.21
CA CYS A 37 -5.11 -4.70 20.01
C CYS A 37 -6.26 -5.65 19.63
N LEU A 38 -6.46 -5.88 18.32
CA LEU A 38 -7.48 -6.82 17.84
C LEU A 38 -7.18 -8.25 18.27
N GLN A 39 -5.92 -8.70 18.12
CA GLN A 39 -5.49 -10.03 18.56
C GLN A 39 -5.68 -10.22 20.07
N LYS A 40 -5.33 -9.21 20.87
CA LYS A 40 -5.53 -9.24 22.32
C LYS A 40 -7.00 -9.33 22.72
N ARG A 41 -7.89 -8.67 21.98
CA ARG A 41 -9.31 -8.59 22.30
C ARG A 41 -10.11 -9.77 21.78
N PHE A 42 -9.80 -10.24 20.58
CA PHE A 42 -10.61 -11.23 19.84
C PHE A 42 -9.88 -12.55 19.58
N GLY A 43 -8.60 -12.64 19.93
CA GLY A 43 -7.75 -13.77 19.58
C GLY A 43 -7.29 -13.74 18.12
N ILE A 44 -6.63 -14.80 17.70
CA ILE A 44 -6.18 -14.98 16.32
C ILE A 44 -7.30 -15.64 15.52
N ILE A 45 -7.86 -14.91 14.58
CA ILE A 45 -8.92 -15.35 13.68
C ILE A 45 -8.32 -15.39 12.26
N PRO A 46 -8.25 -16.58 11.61
CA PRO A 46 -7.70 -16.73 10.27
C PRO A 46 -8.36 -15.79 9.25
N GLY A 47 -7.56 -15.10 8.45
CA GLY A 47 -8.01 -14.13 7.45
C GLY A 47 -8.53 -12.80 8.02
N VAL A 48 -8.51 -12.61 9.36
CA VAL A 48 -9.03 -11.40 10.01
C VAL A 48 -7.99 -10.76 10.93
N THR A 49 -7.48 -11.49 11.92
CA THR A 49 -6.52 -10.99 12.91
C THR A 49 -5.21 -11.76 12.92
N ASP A 50 -4.99 -12.66 11.99
CA ASP A 50 -3.83 -13.55 11.90
C ASP A 50 -2.56 -12.86 11.41
N LYS A 51 -2.68 -11.72 10.75
CA LYS A 51 -1.53 -10.94 10.28
C LYS A 51 -1.05 -9.95 11.35
N GLY A 52 0.26 -9.69 11.37
CA GLY A 52 0.88 -8.75 12.32
C GLY A 52 0.53 -7.29 12.10
N TYR A 53 -0.26 -6.97 11.09
CA TYR A 53 -0.72 -5.62 10.75
C TYR A 53 -2.11 -5.68 10.10
N ILE A 54 -2.81 -4.56 10.08
CA ILE A 54 -4.06 -4.39 9.32
C ILE A 54 -3.80 -3.50 8.10
N THR A 55 -4.64 -3.62 7.09
CA THR A 55 -4.59 -2.72 5.94
C THR A 55 -5.26 -1.38 6.23
N ASN A 56 -4.90 -0.37 5.46
CA ASN A 56 -5.64 0.89 5.43
C ASN A 56 -6.97 0.69 4.73
N SER A 57 -8.06 1.03 5.41
CA SER A 57 -9.41 1.07 4.83
C SER A 57 -9.72 -0.16 3.97
N TYR A 58 -9.86 0.04 2.67
CA TYR A 58 -10.21 -0.97 1.66
C TYR A 58 -9.01 -1.52 0.89
N HIS A 59 -7.79 -1.11 1.23
CA HIS A 59 -6.60 -1.52 0.47
C HIS A 59 -6.33 -3.02 0.60
N ILE A 60 -5.84 -3.60 -0.48
CA ILE A 60 -5.42 -5.00 -0.48
C ILE A 60 -4.13 -5.12 0.30
N HIS A 61 -4.00 -6.19 1.07
CA HIS A 61 -2.80 -6.50 1.83
C HIS A 61 -1.57 -6.56 0.92
N VAL A 62 -0.48 -5.92 1.32
CA VAL A 62 0.78 -5.88 0.54
C VAL A 62 1.43 -7.26 0.35
N THR A 63 1.05 -8.24 1.16
CA THR A 63 1.51 -9.63 1.03
C THR A 63 0.68 -10.45 0.04
N GLU A 64 -0.42 -9.90 -0.48
CA GLU A 64 -1.22 -10.60 -1.48
C GLU A 64 -0.55 -10.51 -2.85
N HIS A 65 -0.44 -11.66 -3.52
CA HIS A 65 0.06 -11.72 -4.88
C HIS A 65 -1.05 -11.32 -5.86
N ILE A 66 -1.11 -10.05 -6.17
CA ILE A 66 -2.08 -9.48 -7.10
C ILE A 66 -1.37 -8.55 -8.08
N ASP A 67 -1.78 -8.58 -9.35
CA ASP A 67 -1.25 -7.64 -10.33
C ASP A 67 -1.81 -6.23 -10.15
N ALA A 68 -1.11 -5.24 -10.70
CA ALA A 68 -1.45 -3.83 -10.53
C ALA A 68 -2.87 -3.48 -11.03
N PHE A 69 -3.28 -4.03 -12.16
CA PHE A 69 -4.59 -3.74 -12.74
C PHE A 69 -5.73 -4.32 -11.90
N SER A 70 -5.59 -5.57 -11.45
CA SER A 70 -6.57 -6.23 -10.58
C SER A 70 -6.69 -5.51 -9.24
N LYS A 71 -5.57 -5.08 -8.66
CA LYS A 71 -5.55 -4.28 -7.43
C LYS A 71 -6.30 -2.96 -7.62
N LEU A 72 -5.95 -2.20 -8.65
CA LEU A 72 -6.57 -0.92 -8.95
C LEU A 72 -8.06 -1.08 -9.27
N ALA A 73 -8.46 -2.11 -10.03
CA ALA A 73 -9.86 -2.41 -10.33
C ALA A 73 -10.68 -2.74 -9.09
N PHE A 74 -10.08 -3.39 -8.10
CA PHE A 74 -10.72 -3.63 -6.81
C PHE A 74 -10.88 -2.33 -6.02
N GLU A 75 -9.81 -1.57 -5.86
CA GLU A 75 -9.78 -0.36 -5.03
C GLU A 75 -10.61 0.80 -5.62
N SER A 76 -10.72 0.89 -6.94
CA SER A 76 -11.53 1.91 -7.62
C SER A 76 -12.98 1.97 -7.15
N LYS A 77 -13.54 0.80 -6.83
CA LYS A 77 -14.93 0.70 -6.34
C LYS A 77 -15.16 1.42 -5.01
N PHE A 78 -14.11 1.58 -4.24
CA PHE A 78 -14.15 2.21 -2.92
C PHE A 78 -13.72 3.67 -2.95
N GLN A 79 -12.86 4.06 -3.88
CA GLN A 79 -12.45 5.45 -4.03
C GLN A 79 -13.65 6.37 -4.29
N ALA A 80 -14.57 5.96 -5.14
CA ALA A 80 -15.82 6.71 -5.40
C ALA A 80 -16.71 6.88 -4.15
N LEU A 81 -16.53 6.00 -3.13
CA LEU A 81 -17.22 6.09 -1.85
C LEU A 81 -16.49 6.94 -0.80
N SER A 82 -15.34 7.48 -1.16
CA SER A 82 -14.51 8.33 -0.28
C SER A 82 -14.36 9.74 -0.85
N PRO A 83 -15.45 10.55 -0.90
CA PRO A 83 -15.44 11.87 -1.53
C PRO A 83 -14.50 12.87 -0.82
N GLY A 84 -14.12 12.61 0.41
CA GLY A 84 -13.13 13.41 1.16
C GLY A 84 -11.68 13.13 0.77
N GLY A 85 -11.44 12.09 0.01
CA GLY A 85 -10.13 11.68 -0.49
C GLY A 85 -9.80 10.22 -0.21
N ALA A 86 -9.07 9.63 -1.11
CA ALA A 86 -8.49 8.30 -1.00
C ALA A 86 -7.35 8.19 -2.01
N ILE A 87 -6.33 7.39 -1.70
CA ILE A 87 -5.20 7.16 -2.57
C ILE A 87 -4.94 5.66 -2.71
N SER A 88 -4.67 5.20 -3.92
CA SER A 88 -4.21 3.85 -4.18
C SER A 88 -2.71 3.86 -4.48
N TYR A 89 -1.97 3.00 -3.77
CA TYR A 89 -0.53 2.82 -3.99
C TYR A 89 -0.30 1.56 -4.82
N VAL A 90 0.48 1.69 -5.88
CA VAL A 90 0.86 0.58 -6.74
C VAL A 90 2.36 0.53 -6.86
N GLU A 91 2.94 -0.61 -6.51
CA GLU A 91 4.33 -0.90 -6.79
C GLU A 91 4.43 -1.53 -8.18
N VAL A 92 5.28 -0.94 -9.00
CA VAL A 92 5.58 -1.41 -10.36
C VAL A 92 7.09 -1.66 -10.48
N PRO A 93 7.52 -2.60 -11.32
CA PRO A 93 8.94 -2.78 -11.62
C PRO A 93 9.50 -1.53 -12.29
N ASN A 94 10.82 -1.43 -12.37
CA ASN A 94 11.46 -0.37 -13.16
C ASN A 94 11.05 -0.51 -14.64
N MET A 95 10.26 0.43 -15.11
CA MET A 95 9.69 0.42 -16.46
C MET A 95 10.32 1.48 -17.39
N GLN A 96 11.49 2.03 -17.03
CA GLN A 96 12.13 3.09 -17.85
C GLN A 96 12.38 2.67 -19.30
N ASN A 97 12.55 1.37 -19.56
CA ASN A 97 12.74 0.81 -20.90
C ASN A 97 11.45 0.24 -21.51
N ASN A 98 10.30 0.42 -20.87
CA ASN A 98 9.00 -0.06 -21.35
C ASN A 98 7.92 1.02 -21.21
N ILE A 99 8.10 2.09 -21.95
CA ILE A 99 7.16 3.24 -21.96
C ILE A 99 5.72 2.83 -22.33
N PRO A 100 5.48 1.91 -23.30
CA PRO A 100 4.12 1.46 -23.56
C PRO A 100 3.41 0.90 -22.34
N ALA A 101 4.07 0.08 -21.52
CA ALA A 101 3.49 -0.46 -20.29
C ALA A 101 3.17 0.65 -19.27
N VAL A 102 4.03 1.67 -19.15
CA VAL A 102 3.75 2.85 -18.30
C VAL A 102 2.48 3.55 -18.76
N LEU A 103 2.34 3.78 -20.07
CA LEU A 103 1.18 4.46 -20.63
C LEU A 103 -0.12 3.66 -20.44
N GLU A 104 -0.07 2.33 -20.53
CA GLU A 104 -1.22 1.47 -20.24
C GLU A 104 -1.66 1.58 -18.77
N VAL A 105 -0.72 1.55 -17.83
CA VAL A 105 -1.02 1.73 -16.41
C VAL A 105 -1.60 3.12 -16.15
N MET A 106 -0.99 4.17 -16.71
CA MET A 106 -1.49 5.54 -16.57
C MET A 106 -2.89 5.71 -17.16
N LYS A 107 -3.14 5.10 -18.34
CA LYS A 107 -4.47 5.11 -18.97
C LYS A 107 -5.50 4.42 -18.08
N PHE A 108 -5.17 3.26 -17.53
CA PHE A 108 -6.07 2.55 -16.61
C PHE A 108 -6.40 3.38 -15.37
N ILE A 109 -5.39 4.03 -14.78
CA ILE A 109 -5.58 4.94 -13.63
C ILE A 109 -6.51 6.08 -14.03
N TYR A 110 -6.25 6.75 -15.15
CA TYR A 110 -7.07 7.86 -15.64
C TYR A 110 -8.55 7.45 -15.83
N ASP A 111 -8.78 6.26 -16.37
CA ASP A 111 -10.12 5.78 -16.66
C ASP A 111 -10.90 5.29 -15.42
N ASN A 112 -10.21 4.87 -14.33
CA ASN A 112 -10.84 4.12 -13.24
C ASN A 112 -10.53 4.63 -11.83
N ILE A 113 -9.46 5.38 -11.64
CA ILE A 113 -8.92 5.73 -10.31
C ILE A 113 -8.92 7.24 -10.14
N MET A 114 -9.40 7.72 -9.01
CA MET A 114 -9.43 9.16 -8.71
C MET A 114 -8.05 9.68 -8.33
N TYR A 115 -7.29 8.91 -7.56
CA TYR A 115 -5.94 9.27 -7.15
C TYR A 115 -5.10 8.01 -6.91
N ALA A 116 -3.97 7.90 -7.58
CA ALA A 116 -3.02 6.82 -7.42
C ALA A 116 -1.58 7.34 -7.36
N GLU A 117 -0.73 6.60 -6.68
CA GLU A 117 0.70 6.81 -6.67
C GLU A 117 1.40 5.53 -7.16
N LEU A 118 2.26 5.71 -8.15
CA LEU A 118 3.11 4.64 -8.67
C LEU A 118 4.49 4.73 -7.99
N ASN A 119 4.88 3.64 -7.37
CA ASN A 119 6.18 3.49 -6.75
C ASN A 119 6.99 2.44 -7.50
N THR A 120 8.26 2.73 -7.73
CA THR A 120 9.24 1.75 -8.22
C THR A 120 10.20 1.43 -7.09
N LYS A 121 10.57 0.15 -6.97
CA LYS A 121 11.65 -0.26 -6.09
C LYS A 121 12.97 -0.01 -6.80
N SER A 122 13.66 1.06 -6.45
CA SER A 122 14.95 1.46 -6.99
C SER A 122 15.97 1.49 -5.85
N ASP A 123 16.36 0.30 -5.39
CA ASP A 123 17.46 0.21 -4.44
C ASP A 123 18.75 0.06 -5.20
N TYR A 124 19.85 0.48 -4.57
CA TYR A 124 21.16 0.48 -5.20
C TYR A 124 22.21 -0.16 -4.30
N CYS A 125 22.94 -1.12 -4.85
CA CYS A 125 24.10 -1.72 -4.20
C CYS A 125 25.37 -1.04 -4.70
N GLN A 126 26.09 -0.34 -3.80
CA GLN A 126 27.32 0.37 -4.14
C GLN A 126 28.50 -0.59 -4.45
N VAL A 127 28.40 -1.87 -4.04
CA VAL A 127 29.46 -2.86 -4.26
C VAL A 127 29.48 -3.37 -5.71
N CYS A 128 28.31 -3.61 -6.29
CA CYS A 128 28.23 -4.21 -7.63
C CYS A 128 27.45 -3.38 -8.65
N GLY A 129 26.93 -2.23 -8.26
CA GLY A 129 26.15 -1.37 -9.14
C GLY A 129 24.73 -1.90 -9.44
N TYR A 130 24.25 -2.89 -8.68
CA TYR A 130 22.90 -3.41 -8.87
C TYR A 130 21.87 -2.33 -8.57
N ASP A 131 20.98 -2.11 -9.52
CA ASP A 131 19.80 -1.23 -9.39
C ASP A 131 18.55 -2.09 -9.52
N GLY A 132 17.77 -2.16 -8.45
CA GLY A 132 16.60 -3.03 -8.37
C GLY A 132 16.18 -3.28 -6.93
N GLU A 133 15.42 -4.34 -6.70
CA GLU A 133 14.96 -4.69 -5.37
C GLU A 133 16.04 -5.41 -4.55
N ILE A 134 16.47 -4.82 -3.44
CA ILE A 134 17.34 -5.46 -2.45
C ILE A 134 16.46 -6.28 -1.50
N GLU A 135 16.88 -7.51 -1.24
CA GLU A 135 16.13 -8.47 -0.44
C GLU A 135 16.29 -8.22 1.06
N ILE A 136 15.27 -8.59 1.83
CA ILE A 136 15.35 -8.72 3.28
C ILE A 136 15.60 -10.19 3.58
N VAL A 137 16.64 -10.47 4.35
CA VAL A 137 16.97 -11.83 4.81
C VAL A 137 17.13 -11.85 6.32
N GLU A 138 16.83 -12.99 6.92
CA GLU A 138 17.12 -13.21 8.33
C GLU A 138 18.56 -13.70 8.50
N HIS A 139 19.29 -13.05 9.39
CA HIS A 139 20.65 -13.43 9.76
C HIS A 139 20.81 -13.24 11.28
N ASP A 140 21.10 -14.31 12.00
CA ASP A 140 21.24 -14.32 13.48
C ASP A 140 20.04 -13.68 14.23
N GLY A 141 18.83 -13.98 13.78
CA GLY A 141 17.59 -13.46 14.38
C GLY A 141 17.32 -11.98 14.09
N LYS A 142 18.06 -11.37 13.18
CA LYS A 142 17.85 -9.99 12.71
C LYS A 142 17.53 -9.97 11.23
N LEU A 143 16.64 -9.06 10.86
CA LEU A 143 16.37 -8.78 9.45
C LEU A 143 17.43 -7.82 8.94
N ILE A 144 18.12 -8.20 7.87
CA ILE A 144 19.15 -7.41 7.20
C ILE A 144 18.91 -7.34 5.70
N TRP A 145 19.43 -6.31 5.07
CA TRP A 145 19.42 -6.20 3.61
C TRP A 145 20.50 -7.08 3.00
N ARG A 146 20.16 -7.71 1.88
CA ARG A 146 21.10 -8.50 1.06
C ARG A 146 20.90 -8.16 -0.42
N CYS A 147 21.99 -7.85 -1.10
CA CYS A 147 21.96 -7.65 -2.56
C CYS A 147 21.74 -9.00 -3.26
N PRO A 148 20.71 -9.15 -4.12
CA PRO A 148 20.46 -10.41 -4.83
C PRO A 148 21.52 -10.72 -5.89
N ASN A 149 22.24 -9.70 -6.39
CA ASN A 149 23.24 -9.87 -7.45
C ASN A 149 24.61 -10.32 -6.92
N CYS A 150 25.11 -9.69 -5.85
CA CYS A 150 26.46 -9.98 -5.35
C CYS A 150 26.49 -10.58 -3.93
N GLY A 151 25.33 -10.71 -3.28
CA GLY A 151 25.24 -11.23 -1.92
C GLY A 151 25.73 -10.27 -0.83
N ASN A 152 26.06 -9.01 -1.17
CA ASN A 152 26.51 -8.01 -0.20
C ASN A 152 25.47 -7.84 0.92
N THR A 153 25.95 -7.85 2.17
CA THR A 153 25.15 -7.64 3.38
C THR A 153 25.61 -6.43 4.20
N ASP A 154 26.59 -5.67 3.68
CA ASP A 154 27.04 -4.44 4.32
C ASP A 154 25.96 -3.36 4.15
N GLN A 155 25.31 -3.03 5.27
CA GLN A 155 24.14 -2.12 5.29
C GLN A 155 24.53 -0.70 4.85
N ASP A 156 25.77 -0.29 5.10
CA ASP A 156 26.27 1.06 4.76
C ASP A 156 26.57 1.22 3.26
N LYS A 157 26.63 0.10 2.54
CA LYS A 157 26.89 0.07 1.09
C LYS A 157 25.66 -0.26 0.26
N MET A 158 24.49 -0.16 0.87
CA MET A 158 23.22 -0.36 0.19
C MET A 158 22.31 0.84 0.42
N ASN A 159 21.86 1.46 -0.66
CA ASN A 159 20.86 2.50 -0.62
C ASN A 159 19.50 1.84 -0.82
N VAL A 160 18.75 1.69 0.26
CA VAL A 160 17.41 1.11 0.21
C VAL A 160 16.40 2.18 0.55
N ALA A 161 15.55 2.50 -0.41
CA ALA A 161 14.44 3.43 -0.22
C ALA A 161 13.14 2.64 -0.27
N ARG A 162 12.47 2.54 0.86
CA ARG A 162 11.13 1.94 0.96
C ARG A 162 10.16 2.99 1.45
N ARG A 163 9.06 3.10 0.73
CA ARG A 163 7.91 3.81 1.25
C ARG A 163 7.15 2.87 2.18
N THR A 164 7.00 3.26 3.42
CA THR A 164 6.09 2.59 4.36
C THR A 164 4.67 3.02 4.01
N CYS A 165 4.07 2.34 3.04
CA CYS A 165 2.63 2.41 2.83
C CYS A 165 2.01 1.35 3.72
N GLY A 166 1.19 1.76 4.64
CA GLY A 166 0.52 0.88 5.57
C GLY A 166 -0.47 -0.07 4.91
#